data_fb5b79b70801cc4d7cad82917216cb37
#
_entry.id   fb5b79b70801cc4d7cad82917216cb37
#
_cell.length_a   1.000
_cell.length_b   1.000
_cell.length_c   1.000
_cell.angle_alpha   90.00
_cell.angle_beta   90.00
_cell.angle_gamma   90.00
#
_symmetry.space_group_name_H-M   'P 1'
#
loop_
_entity.id
_entity.type
_entity.pdbx_description
1 polymer ?
#
loop_
_entity_poly.entity_id
_entity_poly.type
_entity_poly.pdbx_seq_one_letter_code
_entity_poly.pdbx_strand_id
1 'polypeptide(L)'
;ERVAGAIVHALDHVPHGSTRVLVENTAGAGRTFAKTAAEVGAILRHIPKPLRARTGYGLDTCHLYASGYDLRASEDSISKVLDEFEEETGEPPGFIHMNDSEGALGSNKDRHVLIGDGKIGVEPFRQLFADKRSHGVPLILETPQLNMEISDDDTSPDPYDVQMMALLDSFA
;
A
#
# COMPACT_ATOMS: atom_id res chain seq x y z
N GLU A 1 7.36 17.38 8.98
CA GLU A 1 7.08 17.81 10.37
C GLU A 1 5.58 17.81 10.70
N ARG A 2 4.68 18.50 9.94
CA ARG A 2 3.25 18.61 10.28
C ARG A 2 2.53 17.27 10.39
N VAL A 3 2.76 16.35 9.45
CA VAL A 3 2.16 15.00 9.48
C VAL A 3 2.64 14.22 10.71
N ALA A 4 3.95 14.19 10.96
CA ALA A 4 4.51 13.56 12.14
C ALA A 4 3.96 14.17 13.45
N GLY A 5 3.85 15.50 13.49
CA GLY A 5 3.25 16.21 14.65
C GLY A 5 1.80 15.80 14.91
N ALA A 6 1.00 15.61 13.85
CA ALA A 6 -0.39 15.15 13.98
C ALA A 6 -0.46 13.70 14.50
N ILE A 7 0.43 12.82 14.00
CA ILE A 7 0.52 11.44 14.49
C ILE A 7 0.92 11.41 15.97
N VAL A 8 1.94 12.16 16.36
CA VAL A 8 2.38 12.27 17.76
C VAL A 8 1.23 12.74 18.64
N HIS A 9 0.56 13.82 18.24
CA HIS A 9 -0.59 14.35 18.97
C HIS A 9 -1.69 13.30 19.16
N ALA A 10 -2.04 12.56 18.12
CA ALA A 10 -3.04 11.49 18.19
C ALA A 10 -2.61 10.36 19.15
N LEU A 11 -1.35 9.92 19.08
CA LEU A 11 -0.82 8.85 19.92
C LEU A 11 -0.73 9.26 21.39
N ASP A 12 -0.43 10.51 21.69
CA ASP A 12 -0.38 11.05 23.07
C ASP A 12 -1.76 11.08 23.73
N HIS A 13 -2.84 11.17 22.93
CA HIS A 13 -4.22 11.11 23.46
C HIS A 13 -4.68 9.69 23.80
N VAL A 14 -3.97 8.67 23.31
CA VAL A 14 -4.26 7.26 23.60
C VAL A 14 -2.99 6.51 24.04
N PRO A 15 -2.36 6.93 25.16
CA PRO A 15 -1.03 6.48 25.55
C PRO A 15 -0.97 4.97 25.84
N HIS A 16 -2.09 4.36 26.20
CA HIS A 16 -2.20 2.92 26.52
C HIS A 16 -2.71 2.08 25.34
N GLY A 17 -2.97 2.69 24.19
CA GLY A 17 -3.39 1.98 22.99
C GLY A 17 -2.25 1.17 22.38
N SER A 18 -2.56 -0.01 21.85
CA SER A 18 -1.62 -0.88 21.13
C SER A 18 -1.66 -0.73 19.60
N THR A 19 -2.71 -0.11 19.06
CA THR A 19 -2.89 0.09 17.62
C THR A 19 -1.76 0.93 17.03
N ARG A 20 -1.18 0.46 15.94
CA ARG A 20 -0.18 1.20 15.16
C ARG A 20 -0.88 2.16 14.18
N VAL A 21 -0.27 3.30 13.96
CA VAL A 21 -0.61 4.24 12.87
C VAL A 21 0.40 4.03 11.75
N LEU A 22 -0.07 3.60 10.59
CA LEU A 22 0.77 3.33 9.43
C LEU A 22 0.57 4.43 8.39
N VAL A 23 1.68 4.98 7.90
CA VAL A 23 1.69 6.01 6.85
C VAL A 23 1.69 5.30 5.51
N GLU A 24 0.63 5.44 4.74
CA GLU A 24 0.57 4.90 3.40
C GLU A 24 1.26 5.82 2.39
N ASN A 25 1.96 5.24 1.40
CA ASN A 25 2.44 6.00 0.27
C ASN A 25 1.27 6.51 -0.58
N THR A 26 1.43 7.66 -1.22
CA THR A 26 0.37 8.31 -2.00
C THR A 26 0.69 8.31 -3.50
N ALA A 27 -0.35 8.36 -4.33
CA ALA A 27 -0.22 8.52 -5.78
C ALA A 27 0.42 9.85 -6.22
N GLY A 28 0.58 10.82 -5.29
CA GLY A 28 1.16 12.12 -5.58
C GLY A 28 0.17 13.12 -6.19
N ALA A 29 -1.14 12.90 -6.05
CA ALA A 29 -2.15 13.82 -6.57
C ALA A 29 -2.15 15.15 -5.82
N GLY A 30 -2.24 16.27 -6.54
CA GLY A 30 -2.40 17.60 -5.97
C GLY A 30 -1.25 18.01 -5.05
N ARG A 31 -1.54 18.19 -3.75
CA ARG A 31 -0.59 18.57 -2.71
C ARG A 31 -0.35 17.47 -1.68
N THR A 32 -0.59 16.21 -2.05
CA THR A 32 -0.31 15.07 -1.17
C THR A 32 1.20 14.93 -0.98
N PHE A 33 1.59 14.46 0.19
CA PHE A 33 2.96 14.14 0.56
C PHE A 33 3.06 12.62 0.82
N ALA A 34 4.27 12.07 0.89
CA ALA A 34 4.54 10.65 1.06
C ALA A 34 4.39 9.80 -0.22
N LYS A 35 4.71 10.35 -1.39
CA LYS A 35 4.70 9.59 -2.65
C LYS A 35 5.98 8.79 -2.91
N THR A 36 7.09 9.11 -2.22
CA THR A 36 8.38 8.43 -2.34
C THR A 36 8.83 7.82 -1.03
N ALA A 37 9.72 6.83 -1.08
CA ALA A 37 10.33 6.21 0.08
C ALA A 37 10.98 7.27 1.00
N ALA A 38 11.73 8.21 0.42
CA ALA A 38 12.36 9.30 1.16
C ALA A 38 11.35 10.19 1.90
N GLU A 39 10.18 10.47 1.31
CA GLU A 39 9.12 11.26 1.94
C GLU A 39 8.45 10.48 3.09
N VAL A 40 8.19 9.19 2.92
CA VAL A 40 7.65 8.33 3.99
C VAL A 40 8.66 8.22 5.13
N GLY A 41 9.93 7.92 4.81
CA GLY A 41 11.02 7.86 5.78
C GLY A 41 11.19 9.19 6.53
N ALA A 42 11.07 10.32 5.84
CA ALA A 42 11.13 11.64 6.48
C ALA A 42 10.00 11.86 7.51
N ILE A 43 8.77 11.38 7.24
CA ILE A 43 7.69 11.44 8.24
C ILE A 43 8.09 10.62 9.47
N LEU A 44 8.50 9.37 9.26
CA LEU A 44 8.82 8.45 10.35
C LEU A 44 10.02 8.91 11.19
N ARG A 45 11.04 9.51 10.57
CA ARG A 45 12.20 10.08 11.29
C ARG A 45 11.83 11.24 12.21
N HIS A 46 10.75 11.96 11.93
CA HIS A 46 10.26 13.04 12.79
C HIS A 46 9.40 12.56 13.98
N ILE A 47 9.10 11.28 14.06
CA ILE A 47 8.36 10.69 15.18
C ILE A 47 9.35 10.32 16.29
N PRO A 48 9.11 10.74 17.56
CA PRO A 48 9.99 10.40 18.68
C PRO A 48 10.17 8.89 18.88
N LYS A 49 11.40 8.47 19.20
CA LYS A 49 11.73 7.04 19.40
C LYS A 49 10.74 6.26 20.27
N PRO A 50 10.25 6.78 21.41
CA PRO A 50 9.29 6.04 22.24
C PRO A 50 7.97 5.69 21.53
N LEU A 51 7.58 6.46 20.50
CA LEU A 51 6.36 6.25 19.74
C LEU A 51 6.56 5.41 18.46
N ARG A 52 7.82 5.14 18.08
CA ARG A 52 8.13 4.38 16.85
C ARG A 52 7.54 2.97 16.86
N ALA A 53 7.43 2.31 18.00
CA ALA A 53 6.80 0.99 18.10
C ALA A 53 5.29 1.01 17.72
N ARG A 54 4.67 2.19 17.77
CA ARG A 54 3.26 2.40 17.43
C ARG A 54 3.07 3.08 16.07
N THR A 55 4.11 3.17 15.27
CA THR A 55 4.06 3.76 13.93
C THR A 55 4.73 2.84 12.92
N GLY A 56 4.56 3.13 11.67
CA GLY A 56 5.18 2.42 10.56
C GLY A 56 4.63 2.96 9.24
N TYR A 57 4.73 2.16 8.20
CA TYR A 57 4.18 2.52 6.90
C TYR A 57 3.48 1.33 6.24
N GLY A 58 2.66 1.62 5.25
CA GLY A 58 2.06 0.68 4.32
C GLY A 58 2.34 1.09 2.90
N LEU A 59 2.16 0.16 1.98
CA LEU A 59 2.31 0.38 0.55
C LEU A 59 1.01 0.11 -0.18
N ASP A 60 0.75 0.92 -1.21
CA ASP A 60 -0.26 0.66 -2.23
C ASP A 60 0.43 0.60 -3.60
N THR A 61 0.19 -0.48 -4.33
CA THR A 61 0.83 -0.75 -5.62
C THR A 61 0.34 0.19 -6.73
N CYS A 62 -0.95 0.58 -6.71
CA CYS A 62 -1.48 1.60 -7.61
C CYS A 62 -0.82 2.96 -7.35
N HIS A 63 -0.68 3.34 -6.07
CA HIS A 63 -0.02 4.58 -5.69
C HIS A 63 1.46 4.61 -6.07
N LEU A 64 2.19 3.51 -5.88
CA LEU A 64 3.57 3.38 -6.34
C LEU A 64 3.67 3.64 -7.84
N TYR A 65 2.86 2.95 -8.63
CA TYR A 65 2.86 3.08 -10.08
C TYR A 65 2.45 4.48 -10.54
N ALA A 66 1.38 5.02 -9.96
CA ALA A 66 0.90 6.36 -10.26
C ALA A 66 1.89 7.46 -9.86
N SER A 67 2.71 7.26 -8.83
CA SER A 67 3.74 8.22 -8.40
C SER A 67 5.06 8.11 -9.19
N GLY A 68 5.24 7.05 -10.02
CA GLY A 68 6.37 6.94 -10.93
C GLY A 68 7.28 5.73 -10.71
N TYR A 69 6.97 4.83 -9.78
CA TYR A 69 7.68 3.55 -9.64
C TYR A 69 7.22 2.58 -10.73
N ASP A 70 8.04 2.30 -11.73
CA ASP A 70 7.69 1.30 -12.76
C ASP A 70 7.91 -0.11 -12.23
N LEU A 71 6.83 -0.69 -11.71
CA LEU A 71 6.81 -2.03 -11.15
C LEU A 71 7.02 -3.15 -12.19
N ARG A 72 7.04 -2.79 -13.49
CA ARG A 72 7.16 -3.72 -14.64
C ARG A 72 8.51 -3.64 -15.35
N ALA A 73 9.37 -2.71 -14.94
CA ALA A 73 10.60 -2.42 -15.68
C ALA A 73 11.55 -3.63 -15.76
N SER A 74 11.52 -4.50 -14.77
CA SER A 74 12.33 -5.73 -14.68
C SER A 74 11.74 -6.70 -13.66
N GLU A 75 12.21 -7.94 -13.66
CA GLU A 75 11.78 -8.99 -12.71
C GLU A 75 12.10 -8.66 -11.25
N ASP A 76 13.04 -7.75 -10.99
CA ASP A 76 13.43 -7.31 -9.66
C ASP A 76 12.87 -5.91 -9.28
N SER A 77 11.96 -5.34 -10.10
CA SER A 77 11.41 -4.00 -9.85
C SER A 77 10.71 -3.90 -8.51
N ILE A 78 9.89 -4.87 -8.14
CA ILE A 78 9.20 -4.94 -6.84
C ILE A 78 10.23 -5.00 -5.71
N SER A 79 11.21 -5.90 -5.82
CA SER A 79 12.24 -6.06 -4.79
C SER A 79 13.02 -4.76 -4.57
N LYS A 80 13.40 -4.07 -5.64
CA LYS A 80 14.10 -2.76 -5.55
C LYS A 80 13.26 -1.68 -4.86
N VAL A 81 11.97 -1.63 -5.15
CA VAL A 81 11.07 -0.68 -4.47
C VAL A 81 10.98 -1.00 -2.98
N LEU A 82 10.81 -2.27 -2.63
CA LEU A 82 10.77 -2.68 -1.23
C LEU A 82 12.12 -2.40 -0.52
N ASP A 83 13.25 -2.61 -1.19
CA ASP A 83 14.59 -2.27 -0.65
C ASP A 83 14.69 -0.77 -0.36
N GLU A 84 14.27 0.10 -1.31
CA GLU A 84 14.30 1.55 -1.14
C GLU A 84 13.46 1.99 0.06
N PHE A 85 12.24 1.45 0.20
CA PHE A 85 11.38 1.79 1.32
C PHE A 85 11.94 1.29 2.66
N GLU A 86 12.48 0.07 2.70
CA GLU A 86 13.08 -0.48 3.92
C GLU A 86 14.36 0.28 4.31
N GLU A 87 15.19 0.71 3.36
CA GLU A 87 16.36 1.55 3.61
C GLU A 87 15.97 2.90 4.23
N GLU A 88 14.94 3.56 3.69
CA GLU A 88 14.49 4.87 4.16
C GLU A 88 13.73 4.84 5.49
N THR A 89 13.05 3.75 5.79
CA THR A 89 12.18 3.63 6.97
C THR A 89 12.80 2.83 8.11
N GLY A 90 13.70 1.89 7.78
CA GLY A 90 14.35 0.97 8.71
C GLY A 90 13.49 -0.23 9.12
N GLU A 91 12.37 -0.47 8.45
CA GLU A 91 11.45 -1.59 8.73
C GLU A 91 10.70 -2.01 7.45
N PRO A 92 10.23 -3.26 7.35
CA PRO A 92 9.36 -3.67 6.25
C PRO A 92 7.96 -3.01 6.36
N PRO A 93 7.15 -3.03 5.28
CA PRO A 93 5.78 -2.49 5.33
C PRO A 93 4.91 -3.25 6.32
N GLY A 94 4.02 -2.55 7.00
CA GLY A 94 3.06 -3.13 7.94
C GLY A 94 1.77 -3.65 7.27
N PHE A 95 1.49 -3.26 6.03
CA PHE A 95 0.48 -3.81 5.12
C PHE A 95 0.84 -3.46 3.67
N ILE A 96 0.21 -4.15 2.73
CA ILE A 96 0.31 -3.82 1.30
C ILE A 96 -1.10 -3.88 0.69
N HIS A 97 -1.55 -2.75 0.14
CA HIS A 97 -2.72 -2.71 -0.74
C HIS A 97 -2.33 -3.21 -2.13
N MET A 98 -3.03 -4.23 -2.59
CA MET A 98 -2.77 -4.90 -3.87
C MET A 98 -3.77 -4.43 -4.91
N ASN A 99 -3.52 -3.28 -5.51
CA ASN A 99 -4.40 -2.62 -6.45
C ASN A 99 -3.71 -2.39 -7.79
N ASP A 100 -4.35 -2.79 -8.89
CA ASP A 100 -3.88 -2.41 -10.22
C ASP A 100 -4.34 -0.97 -10.55
N SER A 101 -3.67 -0.32 -11.48
CA SER A 101 -3.88 1.09 -11.79
C SER A 101 -4.53 1.30 -13.16
N GLU A 102 -5.65 2.04 -13.19
CA GLU A 102 -6.19 2.58 -14.44
C GLU A 102 -5.24 3.61 -15.06
N GLY A 103 -4.58 4.40 -14.22
CA GLY A 103 -3.68 5.47 -14.61
C GLY A 103 -2.36 4.97 -15.22
N ALA A 104 -1.75 5.79 -16.07
CA ALA A 104 -0.42 5.50 -16.58
C ALA A 104 0.66 5.72 -15.50
N LEU A 105 1.85 5.17 -15.73
CA LEU A 105 3.03 5.42 -14.90
C LEU A 105 3.26 6.94 -14.72
N GLY A 106 3.42 7.36 -13.47
CA GLY A 106 3.66 8.77 -13.13
C GLY A 106 2.48 9.71 -13.37
N SER A 107 1.26 9.17 -13.55
CA SER A 107 0.06 9.98 -13.83
C SER A 107 -0.46 10.76 -12.63
N ASN A 108 -0.04 10.40 -11.42
CA ASN A 108 -0.58 10.86 -10.14
C ASN A 108 -2.11 10.65 -10.01
N LYS A 109 -2.65 9.64 -10.72
CA LYS A 109 -4.05 9.25 -10.64
C LYS A 109 -4.22 8.07 -9.71
N ASP A 110 -4.93 8.27 -8.64
CA ASP A 110 -5.40 7.25 -7.73
C ASP A 110 -6.73 6.69 -8.26
N ARG A 111 -6.65 5.57 -8.98
CA ARG A 111 -7.81 4.87 -9.55
C ARG A 111 -7.50 3.40 -9.65
N HIS A 112 -8.13 2.64 -8.74
CA HIS A 112 -7.98 1.20 -8.64
C HIS A 112 -8.83 0.48 -9.68
N VAL A 113 -8.30 -0.60 -10.24
CA VAL A 113 -9.01 -1.57 -11.06
C VAL A 113 -8.63 -2.97 -10.61
N LEU A 114 -9.32 -3.99 -11.11
CA LEU A 114 -8.99 -5.38 -10.81
C LEU A 114 -7.57 -5.70 -11.27
N ILE A 115 -6.89 -6.56 -10.52
CA ILE A 115 -5.54 -7.01 -10.89
C ILE A 115 -5.57 -7.70 -12.25
N GLY A 116 -4.78 -7.18 -13.17
CA GLY A 116 -4.71 -7.62 -14.57
C GLY A 116 -5.52 -6.77 -15.55
N ASP A 117 -6.49 -5.97 -15.08
CA ASP A 117 -7.26 -5.07 -15.92
C ASP A 117 -6.62 -3.68 -16.05
N GLY A 118 -5.60 -3.40 -15.25
CA GLY A 118 -4.91 -2.12 -15.21
C GLY A 118 -3.60 -2.08 -16.00
N LYS A 119 -2.81 -1.05 -15.71
CA LYS A 119 -1.55 -0.76 -16.38
C LYS A 119 -0.34 -1.42 -15.70
N ILE A 120 -0.50 -1.95 -14.49
CA ILE A 120 0.53 -2.72 -13.78
C ILE A 120 0.53 -4.15 -14.33
N GLY A 121 -0.65 -4.77 -14.49
CA GLY A 121 -0.80 -6.16 -14.95
C GLY A 121 -0.46 -7.17 -13.86
N VAL A 122 -0.59 -8.45 -14.15
CA VAL A 122 -0.53 -9.54 -13.17
C VAL A 122 0.87 -9.82 -12.63
N GLU A 123 1.90 -9.72 -13.47
CA GLU A 123 3.24 -10.21 -13.15
C GLU A 123 3.91 -9.52 -11.93
N PRO A 124 3.84 -8.19 -11.74
CA PRO A 124 4.37 -7.55 -10.54
C PRO A 124 3.72 -8.04 -9.24
N PHE A 125 2.43 -8.39 -9.28
CA PHE A 125 1.75 -8.96 -8.10
C PHE A 125 2.25 -10.38 -7.78
N ARG A 126 2.54 -11.19 -8.80
CA ARG A 126 3.17 -12.51 -8.62
C ARG A 126 4.55 -12.38 -7.98
N GLN A 127 5.35 -11.42 -8.44
CA GLN A 127 6.67 -11.12 -7.87
C GLN A 127 6.56 -10.65 -6.42
N LEU A 128 5.58 -9.79 -6.11
CA LEU A 128 5.31 -9.35 -4.75
C LEU A 128 4.96 -10.51 -3.82
N PHE A 129 4.13 -11.45 -4.28
CA PHE A 129 3.80 -12.66 -3.53
C PHE A 129 5.02 -13.55 -3.25
N ALA A 130 5.96 -13.60 -4.18
CA ALA A 130 7.20 -14.37 -4.04
C ALA A 130 8.25 -13.68 -3.14
N ASP A 131 8.14 -12.36 -2.91
CA ASP A 131 9.08 -11.64 -2.06
C ASP A 131 8.81 -11.92 -0.58
N LYS A 132 9.83 -12.38 0.14
CA LYS A 132 9.72 -12.76 1.56
C LYS A 132 9.21 -11.63 2.48
N ARG A 133 9.34 -10.36 2.05
CA ARG A 133 8.89 -9.19 2.84
C ARG A 133 7.36 -9.03 2.81
N SER A 134 6.67 -9.67 1.88
CA SER A 134 5.20 -9.75 1.88
C SER A 134 4.68 -10.87 2.78
N HIS A 135 5.54 -11.84 3.17
CA HIS A 135 5.12 -12.99 3.97
C HIS A 135 4.76 -12.57 5.39
N GLY A 136 3.53 -12.87 5.81
CA GLY A 136 3.01 -12.50 7.14
C GLY A 136 2.60 -11.03 7.27
N VAL A 137 2.66 -10.28 6.19
CA VAL A 137 2.12 -8.91 6.09
C VAL A 137 0.70 -8.99 5.53
N PRO A 138 -0.28 -8.25 6.08
CA PRO A 138 -1.60 -8.16 5.49
C PRO A 138 -1.53 -7.68 4.04
N LEU A 139 -2.04 -8.48 3.10
CA LEU A 139 -2.24 -8.12 1.71
C LEU A 139 -3.73 -7.82 1.54
N ILE A 140 -4.07 -6.61 1.14
CA ILE A 140 -5.42 -6.08 1.17
C ILE A 140 -5.81 -5.62 -0.23
N LEU A 141 -7.01 -5.99 -0.66
CA LEU A 141 -7.61 -5.51 -1.90
C LEU A 141 -8.53 -4.33 -1.61
N GLU A 142 -8.40 -3.27 -2.38
CA GLU A 142 -9.33 -2.14 -2.44
C GLU A 142 -9.86 -1.98 -3.87
N THR A 143 -10.01 -3.10 -4.54
CA THR A 143 -10.48 -3.17 -5.92
C THR A 143 -11.97 -2.82 -6.02
N PRO A 144 -12.45 -2.32 -7.17
CA PRO A 144 -13.87 -2.08 -7.38
C PRO A 144 -14.70 -3.33 -7.13
N GLN A 145 -15.90 -3.15 -6.60
CA GLN A 145 -16.90 -4.21 -6.46
C GLN A 145 -17.91 -4.15 -7.60
N LEU A 146 -18.41 -5.32 -8.02
CA LEU A 146 -19.43 -5.42 -9.06
C LEU A 146 -20.78 -4.91 -8.54
N ASN A 147 -21.12 -5.26 -7.31
CA ASN A 147 -22.37 -4.90 -6.68
C ASN A 147 -22.14 -3.79 -5.65
N MET A 148 -22.38 -2.55 -6.05
CA MET A 148 -22.28 -1.38 -5.15
C MET A 148 -23.45 -1.27 -4.17
N GLU A 149 -24.59 -1.95 -4.44
CA GLU A 149 -25.78 -1.98 -3.60
C GLU A 149 -25.93 -3.37 -2.97
N ILE A 150 -25.26 -3.58 -1.84
CA ILE A 150 -25.43 -4.79 -1.03
C ILE A 150 -26.55 -4.50 -0.03
N SER A 151 -27.56 -5.38 0.07
CA SER A 151 -28.53 -5.29 1.16
C SER A 151 -27.87 -5.72 2.46
N ASP A 152 -28.29 -5.15 3.61
CA ASP A 152 -27.75 -5.48 4.93
C ASP A 152 -27.87 -6.98 5.28
N ASP A 153 -28.73 -7.72 4.58
CA ASP A 153 -28.97 -9.15 4.76
C ASP A 153 -28.15 -10.03 3.79
N ASP A 154 -27.46 -9.45 2.81
CA ASP A 154 -26.65 -10.20 1.85
C ASP A 154 -25.22 -10.40 2.39
N THR A 155 -24.91 -11.64 2.72
CA THR A 155 -23.60 -12.07 3.20
C THR A 155 -22.77 -12.75 2.11
N SER A 156 -23.24 -12.79 0.87
CA SER A 156 -22.49 -13.38 -0.24
C SER A 156 -21.29 -12.48 -0.62
N PRO A 157 -20.12 -13.06 -0.91
CA PRO A 157 -18.99 -12.27 -1.34
C PRO A 157 -19.23 -11.67 -2.73
N ASP A 158 -18.72 -10.45 -2.97
CA ASP A 158 -18.78 -9.83 -4.29
C ASP A 158 -18.07 -10.71 -5.34
N PRO A 159 -18.64 -10.91 -6.55
CA PRO A 159 -18.03 -11.73 -7.59
C PRO A 159 -16.60 -11.30 -7.98
N TYR A 160 -16.29 -9.99 -7.94
CA TYR A 160 -14.95 -9.48 -8.21
C TYR A 160 -13.98 -9.84 -7.09
N ASP A 161 -14.42 -9.80 -5.82
CA ASP A 161 -13.60 -10.25 -4.70
C ASP A 161 -13.27 -11.76 -4.83
N VAL A 162 -14.27 -12.58 -5.20
CA VAL A 162 -14.05 -14.01 -5.46
C VAL A 162 -13.05 -14.23 -6.60
N GLN A 163 -13.16 -13.46 -7.68
CA GLN A 163 -12.25 -13.53 -8.81
C GLN A 163 -10.82 -13.14 -8.40
N MET A 164 -10.66 -12.06 -7.66
CA MET A 164 -9.35 -11.59 -7.21
C MET A 164 -8.69 -12.56 -6.23
N MET A 165 -9.45 -13.08 -5.27
CA MET A 165 -8.94 -14.10 -4.35
C MET A 165 -8.48 -15.36 -5.07
N ALA A 166 -9.26 -15.84 -6.05
CA ALA A 166 -8.85 -16.99 -6.87
C ALA A 166 -7.58 -16.71 -7.70
N LEU A 167 -7.41 -15.50 -8.20
CA LEU A 167 -6.20 -15.08 -8.90
C LEU A 167 -4.99 -15.10 -7.94
N LEU A 168 -5.13 -14.50 -6.75
CA LEU A 168 -4.05 -14.43 -5.76
C LEU A 168 -3.66 -15.82 -5.24
N ASP A 169 -4.63 -16.70 -4.99
CA ASP A 169 -4.38 -18.10 -4.60
C ASP A 169 -3.55 -18.84 -5.66
N SER A 170 -3.65 -18.47 -6.94
CA SER A 170 -2.86 -19.06 -8.01
C SER A 170 -1.36 -18.66 -7.99
N PHE A 171 -0.96 -17.71 -7.14
CA PHE A 171 0.42 -17.26 -6.99
C PHE A 171 1.18 -18.02 -5.88
N ALA A 172 0.45 -18.72 -5.01
CA ALA A 172 0.97 -19.43 -3.84
C ALA A 172 1.78 -20.71 -4.19
#